data_73105c7fd834932eadd74fc4e3cf4e08
#
_entry.id   73105c7fd834932eadd74fc4e3cf4e08
#
_cell.length_a   1.000
_cell.length_b   1.000
_cell.length_c   1.000
_cell.angle_alpha   90.00
_cell.angle_beta   90.00
_cell.angle_gamma   90.00
#
_symmetry.space_group_name_H-M   'P 1'
#
loop_
_entity.id
_entity.type
_entity.pdbx_description
1 polymer ?
#
loop_
_entity_poly.entity_id
_entity_poly.type
_entity_poly.pdbx_seq_one_letter_code
_entity_poly.pdbx_strand_id
1 'polypeptide(L)'
;MNEFQERLQDLLVENELSRLQLSKKIGISFETLNGYFNKDFYPELSVAIKIADYFCCSLQYLMGLTEDYQTIDENDLSFIETIRKLLKENNLSIEKLMKSLNMSEANFYRWKNNNNKPAMQSLIAIAKFFDVSIDYLVAGEK
;
A
#
# COMPACT_ATOMS: atom_id res chain seq x y z
N MET A 1 16.88 -4.13 5.41
CA MET A 1 15.81 -3.73 4.47
C MET A 1 14.46 -4.20 4.98
N ASN A 2 13.40 -3.44 4.71
CA ASN A 2 12.04 -3.90 5.03
C ASN A 2 11.55 -4.88 3.96
N GLU A 3 10.38 -5.47 4.20
CA GLU A 3 9.81 -6.49 3.30
C GLU A 3 9.56 -5.95 1.89
N PHE A 4 9.14 -4.69 1.76
CA PHE A 4 8.96 -4.07 0.45
C PHE A 4 10.28 -4.00 -0.31
N GLN A 5 11.34 -3.55 0.34
CA GLN A 5 12.65 -3.39 -0.31
C GLN A 5 13.21 -4.74 -0.75
N GLU A 6 13.08 -5.76 0.09
CA GLU A 6 13.50 -7.11 -0.26
C GLU A 6 12.70 -7.65 -1.45
N ARG A 7 11.38 -7.45 -1.44
CA ARG A 7 10.50 -7.89 -2.51
C ARG A 7 10.81 -7.19 -3.83
N LEU A 8 11.04 -5.88 -3.78
CA LEU A 8 11.38 -5.12 -4.98
C LEU A 8 12.73 -5.59 -5.55
N GLN A 9 13.71 -5.83 -4.68
CA GLN A 9 15.01 -6.36 -5.11
C GLN A 9 14.85 -7.72 -5.80
N ASP A 10 14.04 -8.60 -5.22
CA ASP A 10 13.79 -9.92 -5.80
C ASP A 10 13.10 -9.81 -7.16
N LEU A 11 12.12 -8.92 -7.29
CA LEU A 11 11.43 -8.70 -8.56
C LEU A 11 12.37 -8.18 -9.65
N LEU A 12 13.28 -7.29 -9.29
CA LEU A 12 14.29 -6.79 -10.24
C LEU A 12 15.19 -7.92 -10.70
N VAL A 13 15.69 -8.73 -9.78
CA VAL A 13 16.56 -9.86 -10.12
C VAL A 13 15.83 -10.88 -10.96
N GLU A 14 14.63 -11.28 -10.58
CA GLU A 14 13.81 -12.26 -11.31
C GLU A 14 13.51 -11.81 -12.74
N ASN A 15 13.33 -10.51 -12.95
CA ASN A 15 12.98 -9.95 -14.25
C ASN A 15 14.19 -9.39 -14.99
N GLU A 16 15.38 -9.60 -14.47
CA GLU A 16 16.65 -9.13 -15.07
C GLU A 16 16.63 -7.64 -15.39
N LEU A 17 16.11 -6.84 -14.44
CA LEU A 17 16.01 -5.39 -14.56
C LEU A 17 16.94 -4.69 -13.58
N SER A 18 17.57 -3.62 -14.03
CA SER A 18 18.26 -2.68 -13.15
C SER A 18 17.26 -1.66 -12.60
N ARG A 19 17.65 -0.97 -11.52
CA ARG A 19 16.86 0.13 -10.98
C ARG A 19 16.63 1.21 -12.03
N LEU A 20 17.65 1.53 -12.80
CA LEU A 20 17.54 2.53 -13.88
C LEU A 20 16.54 2.10 -14.95
N GLN A 21 16.56 0.84 -15.35
CA GLN A 21 15.63 0.33 -16.36
C GLN A 21 14.20 0.40 -15.85
N LEU A 22 13.95 0.01 -14.60
CA LEU A 22 12.62 0.09 -14.01
C LEU A 22 12.15 1.54 -13.92
N SER A 23 13.02 2.46 -13.49
CA SER A 23 12.65 3.88 -13.37
C SER A 23 12.16 4.44 -14.70
N LYS A 24 12.82 4.08 -15.79
CA LYS A 24 12.41 4.52 -17.13
C LYS A 24 11.07 3.91 -17.55
N LYS A 25 10.85 2.63 -17.24
CA LYS A 25 9.63 1.92 -17.65
C LYS A 25 8.38 2.44 -16.93
N ILE A 26 8.50 2.81 -15.66
CA ILE A 26 7.34 3.28 -14.88
C ILE A 26 7.28 4.80 -14.77
N GLY A 27 8.25 5.53 -15.34
CA GLY A 27 8.21 7.00 -15.36
C GLY A 27 8.52 7.65 -14.01
N ILE A 28 9.35 7.01 -13.20
CA ILE A 28 9.80 7.53 -11.90
C ILE A 28 11.27 7.87 -12.04
N SER A 29 11.74 8.96 -11.41
CA SER A 29 13.15 9.30 -11.48
C SER A 29 14.03 8.22 -10.83
N PHE A 30 15.23 8.03 -11.36
CA PHE A 30 16.16 7.06 -10.80
C PHE A 30 16.50 7.39 -9.34
N GLU A 31 16.66 8.66 -9.02
CA GLU A 31 16.98 9.09 -7.65
C GLU A 31 15.85 8.68 -6.69
N THR A 32 14.61 8.86 -7.09
CA THR A 32 13.44 8.48 -6.27
C THR A 32 13.42 6.96 -6.05
N LEU A 33 13.53 6.20 -7.14
CA LEU A 33 13.51 4.74 -7.06
C LEU A 33 14.69 4.21 -6.25
N ASN A 34 15.87 4.73 -6.51
CA ASN A 34 17.09 4.33 -5.78
C ASN A 34 16.99 4.67 -4.30
N GLY A 35 16.31 5.78 -3.97
CA GLY A 35 16.08 6.20 -2.59
C GLY A 35 15.24 5.20 -1.80
N TYR A 36 14.39 4.42 -2.45
CA TYR A 36 13.58 3.41 -1.77
C TYR A 36 14.41 2.27 -1.17
N PHE A 37 15.67 2.14 -1.56
CA PHE A 37 16.56 1.14 -1.00
C PHE A 37 17.40 1.69 0.17
N ASN A 38 17.22 2.97 0.51
CA ASN A 38 17.87 3.60 1.64
C ASN A 38 16.93 3.59 2.85
N LYS A 39 17.47 3.28 4.04
CA LYS A 39 16.70 3.25 5.30
C LYS A 39 15.43 2.37 5.17
N ASP A 40 14.48 2.55 6.07
CA ASP A 40 13.21 1.84 6.06
C ASP A 40 12.16 2.66 5.31
N PHE A 41 12.30 2.71 3.99
CA PHE A 41 11.46 3.56 3.14
C PHE A 41 10.31 2.74 2.54
N TYR A 42 9.13 3.35 2.50
CA TYR A 42 7.96 2.80 1.80
C TYR A 42 7.51 3.79 0.74
N PRO A 43 7.11 3.32 -0.45
CA PRO A 43 6.68 4.23 -1.52
C PRO A 43 5.30 4.81 -1.23
N GLU A 44 5.01 5.96 -1.85
CA GLU A 44 3.66 6.48 -1.89
C GLU A 44 2.74 5.50 -2.61
N LEU A 45 1.44 5.55 -2.30
CA LEU A 45 0.46 4.66 -2.91
C LEU A 45 0.50 4.71 -4.44
N SER A 46 0.59 5.91 -5.02
CA SER A 46 0.60 6.07 -6.48
C SER A 46 1.79 5.37 -7.12
N VAL A 47 2.97 5.45 -6.51
CA VAL A 47 4.17 4.80 -7.01
C VAL A 47 4.08 3.29 -6.80
N ALA A 48 3.60 2.86 -5.65
CA ALA A 48 3.40 1.44 -5.37
C ALA A 48 2.48 0.79 -6.39
N ILE A 49 1.39 1.48 -6.77
CA ILE A 49 0.47 1.00 -7.81
C ILE A 49 1.19 0.85 -9.15
N LYS A 50 2.02 1.83 -9.53
CA LYS A 50 2.79 1.75 -10.79
C LYS A 50 3.74 0.55 -10.80
N ILE A 51 4.43 0.32 -9.70
CA ILE A 51 5.36 -0.82 -9.58
C ILE A 51 4.57 -2.13 -9.66
N ALA A 52 3.50 -2.25 -8.90
CA ALA A 52 2.68 -3.46 -8.87
C ALA A 52 2.07 -3.75 -10.25
N ASP A 53 1.56 -2.73 -10.92
CA ASP A 53 0.99 -2.88 -12.26
C ASP A 53 2.04 -3.33 -13.27
N TYR A 54 3.25 -2.78 -13.19
CA TYR A 54 4.33 -3.16 -14.10
C TYR A 54 4.68 -4.65 -13.97
N PHE A 55 4.77 -5.13 -12.73
CA PHE A 55 5.09 -6.54 -12.48
C PHE A 55 3.85 -7.44 -12.48
N CYS A 56 2.65 -6.88 -12.66
CA CYS A 56 1.38 -7.60 -12.65
C CYS A 56 1.15 -8.35 -11.33
N CYS A 57 1.58 -7.77 -10.22
CA CYS A 57 1.39 -8.35 -8.90
C CYS A 57 0.48 -7.48 -8.03
N SER A 58 0.01 -8.04 -6.92
CA SER A 58 -0.80 -7.30 -5.97
C SER A 58 0.06 -6.37 -5.11
N LEU A 59 -0.55 -5.35 -4.53
CA LEU A 59 0.10 -4.50 -3.53
C LEU A 59 0.45 -5.32 -2.28
N GLN A 60 -0.42 -6.27 -1.92
CA GLN A 60 -0.19 -7.15 -0.79
C GLN A 60 1.10 -7.95 -0.97
N TYR A 61 1.33 -8.48 -2.18
CA TYR A 61 2.57 -9.18 -2.52
C TYR A 61 3.76 -8.22 -2.51
N LEU A 62 3.61 -7.06 -3.14
CA LEU A 62 4.70 -6.07 -3.24
C LEU A 62 5.18 -5.62 -1.86
N MET A 63 4.28 -5.49 -0.90
CA MET A 63 4.64 -5.09 0.46
C MET A 63 5.12 -6.26 1.33
N GLY A 64 5.23 -7.46 0.76
CA GLY A 64 5.75 -8.62 1.47
C GLY A 64 4.79 -9.25 2.46
N LEU A 65 3.50 -8.97 2.35
CA LEU A 65 2.48 -9.45 3.27
C LEU A 65 1.87 -10.80 2.88
N THR A 66 2.17 -11.28 1.69
CA THR A 66 1.70 -12.58 1.19
C THR A 66 2.71 -13.12 0.19
N GLU A 67 2.72 -14.44 0.02
CA GLU A 67 3.47 -15.08 -1.05
C GLU A 67 2.63 -15.25 -2.31
N ASP A 68 1.33 -14.95 -2.24
CA ASP A 68 0.43 -15.00 -3.40
C ASP A 68 0.67 -13.78 -4.29
N TYR A 69 1.09 -14.03 -5.52
CA TYR A 69 1.43 -12.97 -6.49
C TYR A 69 0.24 -12.07 -6.81
N GLN A 70 -0.94 -12.65 -6.89
CA GLN A 70 -2.19 -11.98 -7.18
C GLN A 70 -3.16 -12.16 -6.02
N THR A 71 -4.00 -11.16 -5.77
CA THR A 71 -5.10 -11.27 -4.83
C THR A 71 -6.41 -11.07 -5.59
N ILE A 72 -7.48 -11.71 -5.10
CA ILE A 72 -8.82 -11.51 -5.64
C ILE A 72 -9.53 -10.56 -4.68
N ASP A 73 -9.71 -9.31 -5.10
CA ASP A 73 -10.35 -8.28 -4.30
C ASP A 73 -11.59 -7.78 -5.01
N GLU A 74 -12.76 -8.21 -4.53
CA GLU A 74 -14.04 -7.74 -5.05
C GLU A 74 -14.50 -6.54 -4.24
N ASN A 75 -13.99 -5.38 -4.57
CA ASN A 75 -14.35 -4.13 -3.91
C ASN A 75 -14.17 -2.97 -4.89
N ASP A 76 -15.20 -2.13 -5.01
CA ASP A 76 -15.18 -0.93 -5.84
C ASP A 76 -15.41 0.34 -5.03
N LEU A 77 -15.47 0.22 -3.71
CA LEU A 77 -15.68 1.35 -2.81
C LEU A 77 -14.41 2.20 -2.69
N SER A 78 -14.58 3.49 -2.40
CA SER A 78 -13.46 4.35 -2.06
C SER A 78 -12.80 3.87 -0.77
N PHE A 79 -11.60 4.36 -0.49
CA PHE A 79 -10.88 4.00 0.74
C PHE A 79 -11.71 4.31 1.99
N ILE A 80 -12.29 5.53 2.05
CA ILE A 80 -13.09 5.93 3.22
C ILE A 80 -14.35 5.07 3.37
N GLU A 81 -15.04 4.78 2.28
CA GLU A 81 -16.21 3.92 2.31
C GLU A 81 -15.85 2.50 2.75
N THR A 82 -14.71 2.00 2.30
CA THR A 82 -14.21 0.69 2.70
C THR A 82 -13.93 0.65 4.20
N ILE A 83 -13.27 1.68 4.74
CA ILE A 83 -12.99 1.77 6.18
C ILE A 83 -14.30 1.80 6.97
N ARG A 84 -15.29 2.59 6.54
CA ARG A 84 -16.59 2.65 7.22
C ARG A 84 -17.30 1.30 7.21
N LYS A 85 -17.24 0.59 6.10
CA LYS A 85 -17.80 -0.75 5.99
C LYS A 85 -17.15 -1.71 6.98
N LEU A 86 -15.82 -1.70 7.03
CA LEU A 86 -15.05 -2.56 7.94
C LEU A 86 -15.34 -2.23 9.42
N LEU A 87 -15.45 -0.95 9.75
CA LEU A 87 -15.80 -0.51 11.09
C LEU A 87 -17.19 -1.02 11.50
N LYS A 88 -18.15 -0.92 10.59
CA LYS A 88 -19.51 -1.39 10.85
C LYS A 88 -19.54 -2.91 11.03
N GLU A 89 -18.89 -3.64 10.14
CA GLU A 89 -18.83 -5.11 10.21
C GLU A 89 -18.17 -5.61 11.50
N ASN A 90 -17.20 -4.87 12.01
CA ASN A 90 -16.45 -5.24 13.21
C ASN A 90 -16.95 -4.53 14.48
N ASN A 91 -18.04 -3.78 14.37
CA ASN A 91 -18.65 -3.06 15.48
C ASN A 91 -17.66 -2.15 16.21
N LEU A 92 -16.86 -1.42 15.43
CA LEU A 92 -15.81 -0.53 15.93
C LEU A 92 -16.10 0.92 15.58
N SER A 93 -15.68 1.83 16.46
CA SER A 93 -15.69 3.26 16.17
C SER A 93 -14.36 3.67 15.55
N ILE A 94 -14.34 4.82 14.85
CA ILE A 94 -13.13 5.42 14.32
C ILE A 94 -12.12 5.68 15.45
N GLU A 95 -12.62 6.18 16.57
CA GLU A 95 -11.78 6.46 17.75
C GLU A 95 -11.02 5.21 18.20
N LYS A 96 -11.72 4.09 18.35
CA LYS A 96 -11.12 2.83 18.78
C LYS A 96 -10.13 2.30 17.76
N LEU A 97 -10.46 2.41 16.46
CA LEU A 97 -9.55 1.97 15.40
C LEU A 97 -8.26 2.77 15.45
N MET A 98 -8.34 4.09 15.45
CA MET A 98 -7.16 4.95 15.40
C MET A 98 -6.30 4.77 16.65
N LYS A 99 -6.93 4.59 17.81
CA LYS A 99 -6.21 4.30 19.04
C LYS A 99 -5.48 2.96 18.96
N SER A 100 -6.13 1.93 18.41
CA SER A 100 -5.52 0.61 18.22
C SER A 100 -4.34 0.66 17.26
N LEU A 101 -4.37 1.55 16.28
CA LEU A 101 -3.28 1.75 15.32
C LEU A 101 -2.23 2.73 15.82
N ASN A 102 -2.40 3.25 17.04
CA ASN A 102 -1.50 4.25 17.63
C ASN A 102 -1.44 5.53 16.79
N MET A 103 -2.59 5.95 16.27
CA MET A 103 -2.73 7.13 15.42
C MET A 103 -3.79 8.06 16.00
N SER A 104 -3.70 9.37 15.67
CA SER A 104 -4.72 10.32 16.07
C SER A 104 -5.92 10.27 15.12
N GLU A 105 -7.11 10.61 15.65
CA GLU A 105 -8.32 10.70 14.82
C GLU A 105 -8.18 11.75 13.70
N ALA A 106 -7.36 12.76 13.89
CA ALA A 106 -7.10 13.78 12.87
C ALA A 106 -6.62 13.18 11.56
N ASN A 107 -5.89 12.06 11.60
CA ASN A 107 -5.44 11.38 10.39
C ASN A 107 -6.62 10.89 9.56
N PHE A 108 -7.62 10.30 10.20
CA PHE A 108 -8.82 9.83 9.50
C PHE A 108 -9.56 10.99 8.82
N TYR A 109 -9.73 12.09 9.53
CA TYR A 109 -10.44 13.25 8.98
C TYR A 109 -9.67 13.92 7.85
N ARG A 110 -8.33 13.91 7.88
CA ARG A 110 -7.52 14.39 6.76
C ARG A 110 -7.72 13.52 5.53
N TRP A 111 -7.76 12.20 5.68
CA TRP A 111 -8.03 11.31 4.57
C TRP A 111 -9.42 11.57 3.98
N LYS A 112 -10.40 11.78 4.83
CA LYS A 112 -11.80 12.01 4.43
C LYS A 112 -12.01 13.38 3.78
N ASN A 113 -11.54 14.45 4.43
CA ASN A 113 -11.91 15.82 4.07
C ASN A 113 -10.98 16.46 3.05
N ASN A 114 -9.70 16.15 3.11
CA ASN A 114 -8.70 16.78 2.26
C ASN A 114 -8.25 15.86 1.11
N ASN A 115 -8.89 14.71 0.98
CA ASN A 115 -8.56 13.72 -0.03
C ASN A 115 -7.07 13.32 -0.01
N ASN A 116 -6.45 13.42 1.16
CA ASN A 116 -5.07 12.99 1.37
C ASN A 116 -5.03 11.46 1.40
N LYS A 117 -4.13 10.89 0.61
CA LYS A 117 -3.93 9.45 0.63
C LYS A 117 -3.18 9.06 1.90
N PRO A 118 -3.55 7.95 2.57
CA PRO A 118 -2.79 7.50 3.72
C PRO A 118 -1.39 7.03 3.30
N ALA A 119 -0.44 7.15 4.23
CA ALA A 119 0.90 6.62 4.02
C ALA A 119 0.85 5.10 3.91
N MET A 120 1.81 4.51 3.21
CA MET A 120 1.85 3.05 3.03
C MET A 120 1.89 2.31 4.37
N GLN A 121 2.64 2.82 5.36
CA GLN A 121 2.68 2.21 6.69
C GLN A 121 1.30 2.17 7.35
N SER A 122 0.50 3.21 7.16
CA SER A 122 -0.88 3.25 7.66
C SER A 122 -1.75 2.21 6.97
N LEU A 123 -1.61 2.07 5.66
CA LEU A 123 -2.34 1.05 4.89
C LEU A 123 -1.97 -0.36 5.34
N ILE A 124 -0.69 -0.61 5.55
CA ILE A 124 -0.22 -1.91 6.04
C ILE A 124 -0.82 -2.20 7.42
N ALA A 125 -0.81 -1.22 8.32
CA ALA A 125 -1.35 -1.39 9.67
C ALA A 125 -2.86 -1.67 9.64
N ILE A 126 -3.61 -0.95 8.82
CA ILE A 126 -5.06 -1.14 8.67
C ILE A 126 -5.36 -2.52 8.06
N ALA A 127 -4.61 -2.90 7.03
CA ALA A 127 -4.78 -4.20 6.37
C ALA A 127 -4.57 -5.34 7.36
N LYS A 128 -3.52 -5.27 8.17
CA LYS A 128 -3.24 -6.28 9.20
C LYS A 128 -4.31 -6.30 10.29
N PHE A 129 -4.78 -5.13 10.70
CA PHE A 129 -5.78 -5.02 11.75
C PHE A 129 -7.09 -5.71 11.36
N PHE A 130 -7.56 -5.50 10.14
CA PHE A 130 -8.81 -6.09 9.65
C PHE A 130 -8.62 -7.43 8.94
N ASP A 131 -7.38 -7.88 8.77
CA ASP A 131 -7.05 -9.10 8.03
C ASP A 131 -7.60 -9.06 6.60
N VAL A 132 -7.37 -7.95 5.93
CA VAL A 132 -7.72 -7.74 4.51
C VAL A 132 -6.48 -7.33 3.75
N SER A 133 -6.52 -7.40 2.42
CA SER A 133 -5.39 -6.97 1.60
C SER A 133 -5.36 -5.45 1.46
N ILE A 134 -4.16 -4.91 1.19
CA ILE A 134 -4.02 -3.50 0.82
C ILE A 134 -4.82 -3.23 -0.45
N ASP A 135 -4.81 -4.17 -1.40
CA ASP A 135 -5.55 -4.07 -2.67
C ASP A 135 -7.04 -3.88 -2.42
N TYR A 136 -7.60 -4.60 -1.45
CA TYR A 136 -9.00 -4.43 -1.04
C TYR A 136 -9.25 -3.01 -0.52
N LEU A 137 -8.37 -2.51 0.35
CA LEU A 137 -8.53 -1.18 0.95
C LEU A 137 -8.51 -0.05 -0.08
N VAL A 138 -7.72 -0.19 -1.13
CA VAL A 138 -7.50 0.88 -2.11
C VAL A 138 -8.07 0.56 -3.49
N ALA A 139 -8.94 -0.43 -3.59
CA ALA A 139 -9.50 -0.86 -4.88
C ALA A 139 -10.14 0.30 -5.64
N GLY A 140 -10.88 1.16 -4.98
CA GLY A 140 -11.51 2.32 -5.59
C GLY A 140 -10.55 3.46 -5.93
N GLU A 141 -9.28 3.35 -5.52
CA GLU A 141 -8.27 4.38 -5.78
C GLU A 141 -7.34 4.04 -6.95
N LYS A 142 -7.49 2.86 -7.49
CA LYS A 142 -6.65 2.39 -8.61
C LYS A 142 -7.13 2.91 -9.96
#